data_0d55ca45958585fb1d72e89b897e9e25
#
_entry.id   0d55ca45958585fb1d72e89b897e9e25
#
_cell.length_a   1.000
_cell.length_b   1.000
_cell.length_c   1.000
_cell.angle_alpha   90.00
_cell.angle_beta   90.00
_cell.angle_gamma   90.00
#
_symmetry.space_group_name_H-M   'P 1'
#
loop_
_entity.id
_entity.type
_entity.pdbx_description
1 polymer ?
#
loop_
_entity_poly.entity_id
_entity_poly.type
_entity_poly.pdbx_seq_one_letter_code
_entity_poly.pdbx_strand_id
1 'polypeptide(L)'
;MIQKSKSVSPMSNEGRNAYVIEHINEALFGLLKEKSLNEISISEICETAGVGRMSFYRNYESKEDVIKKQLLQLIQEWEKDYEGKNDPTYFSESLLRHYYKHKDFYLLLYNQGLSNMLLETLRVSVKLEEANNNLERYAKSMIAG
;
A
#
# COMPACT_ATOMS: atom_id res chain seq x y z
N MET A 1 14.04 30.60 -8.65
CA MET A 1 12.82 30.26 -8.60
C MET A 1 12.55 28.82 -8.60
N ILE A 2 11.78 28.42 -7.75
CA ILE A 2 11.59 27.11 -7.62
C ILE A 2 10.69 26.60 -8.59
N GLN A 3 11.07 25.58 -9.21
CA GLN A 3 10.28 25.03 -10.16
C GLN A 3 9.47 23.96 -9.60
N LYS A 4 8.27 24.14 -9.43
CA LYS A 4 7.46 23.16 -8.96
C LYS A 4 7.39 22.06 -9.85
N SER A 5 7.80 22.20 -10.90
CA SER A 5 7.89 21.18 -11.84
C SER A 5 6.59 20.48 -11.96
N LYS A 6 6.51 19.29 -11.79
CA LYS A 6 5.31 18.60 -11.96
C LYS A 6 4.51 18.56 -10.77
N SER A 7 4.89 19.19 -9.75
CA SER A 7 4.15 19.13 -8.52
C SER A 7 2.82 19.81 -8.68
N VAL A 8 1.81 19.23 -8.09
CA VAL A 8 0.49 19.78 -8.13
C VAL A 8 0.38 20.88 -7.10
N SER A 9 -0.24 21.97 -7.45
CA SER A 9 -0.42 23.08 -6.53
C SER A 9 -1.23 22.65 -5.32
N PRO A 10 -0.82 23.00 -4.10
CA PRO A 10 -1.60 22.68 -2.91
C PRO A 10 -3.00 23.28 -2.94
N MET A 11 -3.21 24.31 -3.75
CA MET A 11 -4.52 24.95 -3.85
C MET A 11 -5.43 24.25 -4.85
N SER A 12 -4.93 23.39 -5.70
CA SER A 12 -5.75 22.66 -6.65
C SER A 12 -6.48 21.51 -5.97
N ASN A 13 -7.52 20.99 -6.61
CA ASN A 13 -8.23 19.83 -6.08
C ASN A 13 -7.33 18.61 -5.94
N GLU A 14 -6.45 18.40 -6.93
CA GLU A 14 -5.51 17.30 -6.86
C GLU A 14 -4.49 17.48 -5.76
N GLY A 15 -3.99 18.70 -5.57
CA GLY A 15 -3.05 19.00 -4.49
C GLY A 15 -3.66 18.79 -3.12
N ARG A 16 -4.90 19.23 -2.94
CA ARG A 16 -5.61 19.01 -1.68
C ARG A 16 -5.86 17.54 -1.43
N ASN A 17 -6.21 16.81 -2.47
CA ASN A 17 -6.48 15.38 -2.33
C ASN A 17 -5.21 14.58 -2.03
N ALA A 18 -4.09 14.92 -2.65
CA ALA A 18 -2.80 14.31 -2.36
C ALA A 18 -2.39 14.55 -0.90
N TYR A 19 -2.60 15.76 -0.40
CA TYR A 19 -2.38 16.10 0.98
C TYR A 19 -3.22 15.22 1.92
N VAL A 20 -4.52 15.08 1.61
CA VAL A 20 -5.43 14.28 2.41
C VAL A 20 -4.97 12.82 2.48
N ILE A 21 -4.61 12.23 1.35
CA ILE A 21 -4.16 10.84 1.28
C ILE A 21 -2.89 10.65 2.12
N GLU A 22 -1.92 11.52 1.96
CA GLU A 22 -0.66 11.43 2.70
C GLU A 22 -0.90 11.50 4.20
N HIS A 23 -1.67 12.48 4.65
CA HIS A 23 -1.91 12.69 6.08
C HIS A 23 -2.78 11.60 6.70
N ILE A 24 -3.74 11.05 5.94
CA ILE A 24 -4.50 9.89 6.42
C ILE A 24 -3.59 8.68 6.61
N ASN A 25 -2.71 8.41 5.66
CA ASN A 25 -1.75 7.30 5.78
C ASN A 25 -0.84 7.48 6.99
N GLU A 26 -0.25 8.65 7.15
CA GLU A 26 0.62 8.93 8.28
C GLU A 26 -0.11 8.77 9.61
N ALA A 27 -1.34 9.29 9.68
CA ALA A 27 -2.15 9.21 10.90
C ALA A 27 -2.48 7.76 11.25
N LEU A 28 -2.98 6.98 10.30
CA LEU A 28 -3.36 5.60 10.58
C LEU A 28 -2.14 4.75 10.96
N PHE A 29 -1.06 4.85 10.21
CA PHE A 29 0.12 4.03 10.50
C PHE A 29 0.83 4.46 11.79
N GLY A 30 0.75 5.74 12.14
CA GLY A 30 1.21 6.21 13.44
C GLY A 30 0.37 5.63 14.58
N LEU A 31 -0.94 5.64 14.44
CA LEU A 31 -1.85 5.08 15.45
C LEU A 31 -1.69 3.56 15.60
N LEU A 32 -1.44 2.86 14.50
CA LEU A 32 -1.22 1.42 14.52
C LEU A 32 0.04 1.01 15.28
N LYS A 33 0.98 1.92 15.48
CA LYS A 33 2.14 1.63 16.31
C LYS A 33 1.80 1.59 17.80
N GLU A 34 0.68 2.18 18.17
CA GLU A 34 0.28 2.30 19.57
C GLU A 34 -0.89 1.42 19.95
N LYS A 35 -1.77 1.13 19.03
CA LYS A 35 -2.98 0.33 19.32
C LYS A 35 -3.46 -0.44 18.11
N SER A 36 -4.38 -1.36 18.34
CA SER A 36 -4.88 -2.21 17.27
C SER A 36 -5.85 -1.47 16.34
N LEU A 37 -6.01 -1.99 15.13
CA LEU A 37 -6.92 -1.39 14.15
C LEU A 37 -8.35 -1.29 14.68
N ASN A 38 -8.78 -2.30 15.45
CA ASN A 38 -10.13 -2.30 16.03
C ASN A 38 -10.36 -1.16 17.01
N GLU A 39 -9.30 -0.67 17.64
CA GLU A 39 -9.39 0.41 18.60
C GLU A 39 -9.31 1.79 17.97
N ILE A 40 -9.06 1.86 16.68
CA ILE A 40 -8.91 3.12 15.96
C ILE A 40 -10.20 3.43 15.21
N SER A 41 -10.75 4.63 15.41
CA SER A 41 -11.94 5.07 14.68
C SER A 41 -11.54 5.96 13.51
N ILE A 42 -12.44 6.06 12.52
CA ILE A 42 -12.24 6.98 11.40
C ILE A 42 -12.17 8.42 11.91
N SER A 43 -12.97 8.77 12.92
CA SER A 43 -12.91 10.09 13.52
C SER A 43 -11.53 10.40 14.09
N GLU A 44 -10.92 9.44 14.76
CA GLU A 44 -9.59 9.60 15.31
C GLU A 44 -8.52 9.73 14.21
N ILE A 45 -8.65 8.97 13.15
CA ILE A 45 -7.75 9.10 11.99
C ILE A 45 -7.85 10.51 11.41
N CYS A 46 -9.06 10.98 11.17
CA CYS A 46 -9.30 12.31 10.61
C CYS A 46 -8.77 13.42 11.52
N GLU A 47 -9.01 13.30 12.82
CA GLU A 47 -8.54 14.27 13.78
C GLU A 47 -7.01 14.31 13.81
N THR A 48 -6.37 13.16 13.86
CA THR A 48 -4.91 13.05 13.84
C THR A 48 -4.32 13.58 12.54
N ALA A 49 -4.98 13.31 11.42
CA ALA A 49 -4.54 13.74 10.11
C ALA A 49 -4.81 15.23 9.83
N GLY A 50 -5.69 15.85 10.62
CA GLY A 50 -6.10 17.21 10.36
C GLY A 50 -6.97 17.36 9.11
N VAL A 51 -7.80 16.35 8.81
CA VAL A 51 -8.68 16.38 7.64
C VAL A 51 -10.13 16.13 8.06
N GLY A 52 -11.06 16.54 7.21
CA GLY A 52 -12.48 16.32 7.47
C GLY A 52 -12.91 14.91 7.07
N ARG A 53 -14.03 14.45 7.68
CA ARG A 53 -14.56 13.13 7.38
C ARG A 53 -15.01 13.00 5.93
N MET A 54 -15.54 14.07 5.33
CA MET A 54 -15.91 14.04 3.92
C MET A 54 -14.70 13.81 3.03
N SER A 55 -13.57 14.42 3.37
CA SER A 55 -12.31 14.21 2.63
C SER A 55 -11.83 12.78 2.76
N PHE A 56 -12.00 12.19 3.95
CA PHE A 56 -11.69 10.77 4.16
C PHE A 56 -12.55 9.91 3.23
N TYR A 57 -13.88 10.06 3.29
CA TYR A 57 -14.78 9.20 2.52
C TYR A 57 -14.75 9.45 1.02
N ARG A 58 -14.16 10.56 0.59
CA ARG A 58 -13.91 10.77 -0.84
C ARG A 58 -12.85 9.80 -1.37
N ASN A 59 -11.94 9.36 -0.50
CA ASN A 59 -10.81 8.52 -0.89
C ASN A 59 -10.94 7.08 -0.43
N TYR A 60 -11.63 6.83 0.68
CA TYR A 60 -11.64 5.52 1.32
C TYR A 60 -13.01 5.15 1.81
N GLU A 61 -13.35 3.87 1.74
CA GLU A 61 -14.63 3.37 2.25
C GLU A 61 -14.56 3.07 3.74
N SER A 62 -13.37 2.72 4.23
CA SER A 62 -13.15 2.30 5.61
C SER A 62 -11.69 2.49 5.99
N LYS A 63 -11.38 2.30 7.27
CA LYS A 63 -9.99 2.32 7.72
C LYS A 63 -9.19 1.15 7.14
N GLU A 64 -9.83 0.02 6.94
CA GLU A 64 -9.22 -1.13 6.28
C GLU A 64 -8.86 -0.81 4.83
N ASP A 65 -9.69 -0.03 4.17
CA ASP A 65 -9.45 0.38 2.79
C ASP A 65 -8.18 1.23 2.64
N VAL A 66 -7.84 2.01 3.66
CA VAL A 66 -6.59 2.78 3.67
C VAL A 66 -5.39 1.83 3.56
N ILE A 67 -5.40 0.76 4.34
CA ILE A 67 -4.34 -0.23 4.35
C ILE A 67 -4.28 -0.96 3.01
N LYS A 68 -5.43 -1.37 2.48
CA LYS A 68 -5.51 -2.08 1.20
C LYS A 68 -4.95 -1.25 0.06
N LYS A 69 -5.30 0.02 0.00
CA LYS A 69 -4.81 0.91 -1.05
C LYS A 69 -3.32 1.19 -0.94
N GLN A 70 -2.81 1.29 0.28
CA GLN A 70 -1.38 1.41 0.47
C GLN A 70 -0.64 0.15 0.03
N LEU A 71 -1.16 -1.03 0.38
CA LEU A 71 -0.59 -2.29 -0.07
C LEU A 71 -0.60 -2.40 -1.59
N LEU A 72 -1.72 -2.04 -2.21
CA LEU A 72 -1.84 -2.08 -3.66
C LEU A 72 -0.81 -1.17 -4.32
N GLN A 73 -0.63 0.03 -3.78
CA GLN A 73 0.37 0.97 -4.29
C GLN A 73 1.78 0.39 -4.21
N LEU A 74 2.13 -0.23 -3.09
CA LEU A 74 3.44 -0.85 -2.91
C LEU A 74 3.67 -2.03 -3.86
N ILE A 75 2.64 -2.84 -4.07
CA ILE A 75 2.72 -3.96 -5.01
C ILE A 75 2.90 -3.44 -6.43
N GLN A 76 2.16 -2.41 -6.82
CA GLN A 76 2.29 -1.80 -8.14
C GLN A 76 3.68 -1.19 -8.34
N GLU A 77 4.26 -0.61 -7.30
CA GLU A 77 5.62 -0.09 -7.34
C GLU A 77 6.61 -1.21 -7.64
N TRP A 78 6.46 -2.35 -6.97
CA TRP A 78 7.31 -3.51 -7.22
C TRP A 78 7.09 -4.11 -8.61
N GLU A 79 5.82 -4.21 -9.04
CA GLU A 79 5.50 -4.71 -10.37
C GLU A 79 6.17 -3.91 -11.47
N LYS A 80 6.21 -2.58 -11.34
CA LYS A 80 6.89 -1.72 -12.29
C LYS A 80 8.39 -1.95 -12.33
N ASP A 81 8.99 -2.19 -11.17
CA ASP A 81 10.42 -2.50 -11.10
C ASP A 81 10.74 -3.82 -11.79
N TYR A 82 9.83 -4.78 -11.69
CA TYR A 82 10.00 -6.11 -12.28
C TYR A 82 9.57 -6.17 -13.75
N GLU A 83 8.75 -5.27 -14.20
CA GLU A 83 8.16 -5.29 -15.53
C GLU A 83 9.21 -5.42 -16.64
N GLY A 84 8.97 -6.35 -17.57
CA GLY A 84 9.85 -6.58 -18.71
C GLY A 84 11.10 -7.38 -18.42
N LYS A 85 11.29 -7.84 -17.18
CA LYS A 85 12.47 -8.60 -16.78
C LYS A 85 12.05 -10.02 -16.45
N ASN A 86 12.19 -10.91 -17.39
CA ASN A 86 11.76 -12.31 -17.21
C ASN A 86 12.88 -13.19 -16.67
N ASP A 87 13.54 -12.71 -15.63
CA ASP A 87 14.65 -13.42 -15.01
C ASP A 87 14.29 -13.81 -13.58
N PRO A 88 14.28 -15.11 -13.26
CA PRO A 88 13.96 -15.56 -11.90
C PRO A 88 14.85 -14.96 -10.81
N THR A 89 16.12 -14.76 -11.14
CA THR A 89 17.07 -14.16 -10.18
C THR A 89 16.65 -12.72 -9.90
N TYR A 90 16.30 -11.99 -10.94
CA TYR A 90 15.85 -10.61 -10.78
C TYR A 90 14.53 -10.53 -9.99
N PHE A 91 13.64 -11.50 -10.19
CA PHE A 91 12.41 -11.57 -9.42
C PHE A 91 12.70 -11.64 -7.92
N SER A 92 13.56 -12.55 -7.52
CA SER A 92 13.91 -12.73 -6.10
C SER A 92 14.60 -11.50 -5.53
N GLU A 93 15.55 -10.95 -6.27
CA GLU A 93 16.27 -9.76 -5.85
C GLU A 93 15.36 -8.55 -5.70
N SER A 94 14.48 -8.32 -6.68
CA SER A 94 13.57 -7.19 -6.65
C SER A 94 12.57 -7.30 -5.50
N LEU A 95 12.11 -8.51 -5.21
CA LEU A 95 11.20 -8.76 -4.10
C LEU A 95 11.86 -8.49 -2.76
N LEU A 96 13.09 -8.99 -2.57
CA LEU A 96 13.84 -8.75 -1.34
C LEU A 96 14.16 -7.27 -1.16
N ARG A 97 14.55 -6.60 -2.23
CA ARG A 97 14.85 -5.17 -2.20
C ARG A 97 13.61 -4.36 -1.84
N HIS A 98 12.48 -4.71 -2.43
CA HIS A 98 11.21 -4.08 -2.14
C HIS A 98 10.80 -4.28 -0.67
N TYR A 99 10.88 -5.52 -0.18
CA TYR A 99 10.58 -5.82 1.22
C TYR A 99 11.48 -5.03 2.15
N TYR A 100 12.77 -5.00 1.87
CA TYR A 100 13.71 -4.28 2.73
C TYR A 100 13.41 -2.78 2.76
N LYS A 101 13.07 -2.21 1.62
CA LYS A 101 12.74 -0.79 1.51
C LYS A 101 11.50 -0.43 2.34
N HIS A 102 10.52 -1.30 2.38
CA HIS A 102 9.24 -1.06 3.06
C HIS A 102 9.04 -1.93 4.30
N LYS A 103 10.12 -2.43 4.86
CA LYS A 103 10.06 -3.41 5.96
C LYS A 103 9.27 -2.93 7.18
N ASP A 104 9.38 -1.66 7.51
CA ASP A 104 8.70 -1.12 8.70
C ASP A 104 7.19 -1.22 8.56
N PHE A 105 6.68 -0.97 7.36
CA PHE A 105 5.26 -1.09 7.08
C PHE A 105 4.79 -2.56 7.13
N TYR A 106 5.54 -3.44 6.48
CA TYR A 106 5.18 -4.87 6.48
C TYR A 106 5.27 -5.50 7.87
N LEU A 107 6.27 -5.11 8.65
CA LEU A 107 6.39 -5.57 10.03
C LEU A 107 5.26 -5.03 10.90
N LEU A 108 4.84 -3.80 10.68
CA LEU A 108 3.71 -3.22 11.39
C LEU A 108 2.44 -4.04 11.14
N LEU A 109 2.17 -4.38 9.88
CA LEU A 109 1.02 -5.20 9.52
C LEU A 109 1.10 -6.58 10.16
N TYR A 110 2.27 -7.20 10.12
CA TYR A 110 2.48 -8.50 10.74
C TYR A 110 2.20 -8.45 12.25
N ASN A 111 2.77 -7.46 12.92
CA ASN A 111 2.60 -7.30 14.37
C ASN A 111 1.16 -7.01 14.77
N GLN A 112 0.39 -6.42 13.88
CA GLN A 112 -1.02 -6.12 14.11
C GLN A 112 -1.94 -7.27 13.70
N GLY A 113 -1.39 -8.39 13.21
CA GLY A 113 -2.20 -9.51 12.75
C GLY A 113 -2.94 -9.25 11.45
N LEU A 114 -2.44 -8.33 10.64
CA LEU A 114 -3.09 -7.91 9.39
C LEU A 114 -2.45 -8.51 8.13
N SER A 115 -1.64 -9.55 8.29
CA SER A 115 -0.94 -10.17 7.15
C SER A 115 -1.88 -10.71 6.08
N ASN A 116 -3.10 -11.10 6.46
CA ASN A 116 -4.07 -11.59 5.49
C ASN A 116 -4.43 -10.54 4.44
N MET A 117 -4.38 -9.26 4.79
CA MET A 117 -4.66 -8.18 3.86
C MET A 117 -3.63 -8.14 2.74
N LEU A 118 -2.38 -8.44 3.06
CA LEU A 118 -1.31 -8.54 2.06
C LEU A 118 -1.61 -9.67 1.07
N LEU A 119 -1.99 -10.84 1.57
CA LEU A 119 -2.28 -11.99 0.72
C LEU A 119 -3.47 -11.72 -0.20
N GLU A 120 -4.52 -11.10 0.31
CA GLU A 120 -5.67 -10.74 -0.49
C GLU A 120 -5.33 -9.73 -1.58
N THR A 121 -4.53 -8.72 -1.22
CA THR A 121 -4.11 -7.69 -2.17
C THR A 121 -3.24 -8.30 -3.27
N LEU A 122 -2.33 -9.19 -2.90
CA LEU A 122 -1.50 -9.91 -3.88
C LEU A 122 -2.36 -10.73 -4.83
N ARG A 123 -3.36 -11.44 -4.28
CA ARG A 123 -4.24 -12.28 -5.11
C ARG A 123 -4.99 -11.44 -6.14
N VAL A 124 -5.49 -10.30 -5.73
CA VAL A 124 -6.22 -9.39 -6.62
C VAL A 124 -5.28 -8.72 -7.62
N SER A 125 -4.15 -8.21 -7.15
CA SER A 125 -3.22 -7.45 -7.99
C SER A 125 -2.57 -8.31 -9.05
N VAL A 126 -2.13 -9.49 -8.69
CA VAL A 126 -1.42 -10.37 -9.61
C VAL A 126 -2.38 -11.24 -10.41
N LYS A 127 -3.66 -11.20 -10.10
CA LYS A 127 -4.69 -11.98 -10.79
C LYS A 127 -4.32 -13.44 -10.90
N LEU A 128 -3.92 -14.04 -9.79
CA LEU A 128 -3.45 -15.41 -9.76
C LEU A 128 -4.46 -16.41 -10.35
N GLU A 129 -5.74 -16.08 -10.24
CA GLU A 129 -6.81 -16.95 -10.74
C GLU A 129 -6.93 -16.94 -12.27
N GLU A 130 -6.49 -15.83 -12.88
CA GLU A 130 -6.59 -15.66 -14.33
C GLU A 130 -5.25 -15.76 -15.02
N ALA A 131 -4.16 -15.89 -14.26
CA ALA A 131 -2.85 -15.73 -14.84
C ALA A 131 -2.34 -17.00 -15.48
N ASN A 132 -2.06 -16.92 -16.77
CA ASN A 132 -1.27 -17.91 -17.48
C ASN A 132 0.12 -17.36 -17.64
N ASN A 133 0.67 -16.78 -16.59
CA ASN A 133 1.96 -16.14 -16.68
C ASN A 133 3.02 -16.85 -15.82
N ASN A 134 4.24 -16.42 -15.96
CA ASN A 134 5.36 -17.02 -15.27
C ASN A 134 5.28 -16.89 -13.76
N LEU A 135 4.69 -15.79 -13.27
CA LEU A 135 4.58 -15.58 -11.84
C LEU A 135 3.71 -16.64 -11.18
N GLU A 136 2.59 -17.00 -11.81
CA GLU A 136 1.75 -18.07 -11.32
C GLU A 136 2.49 -19.39 -11.29
N ARG A 137 3.25 -19.67 -12.34
CA ARG A 137 4.06 -20.90 -12.40
C ARG A 137 5.11 -20.91 -11.28
N TYR A 138 5.77 -19.79 -11.01
CA TYR A 138 6.74 -19.71 -9.94
C TYR A 138 6.08 -19.91 -8.59
N ALA A 139 4.94 -19.26 -8.36
CA ALA A 139 4.23 -19.40 -7.11
C ALA A 139 3.82 -20.86 -6.88
N LYS A 140 3.27 -21.52 -7.89
CA LYS A 140 2.89 -22.92 -7.81
C LYS A 140 4.09 -23.83 -7.59
N SER A 141 5.20 -23.54 -8.25
CA SER A 141 6.43 -24.32 -8.11
C SER A 141 6.99 -24.22 -6.69
N MET A 142 6.99 -23.04 -6.10
CA MET A 142 7.45 -22.84 -4.74
C MET A 142 6.58 -23.53 -3.70
N ILE A 143 5.27 -23.56 -3.95
CA ILE A 143 4.34 -24.23 -3.04
C ILE A 143 4.40 -25.74 -3.18
N ALA A 144 4.54 -26.23 -4.40
CA ALA A 144 4.58 -27.65 -4.68
C ALA A 144 5.93 -28.28 -4.39
N GLY A 145 6.97 -27.50 -4.48
CA GLY A 145 8.31 -27.96 -4.20
C GLY A 145 8.59 -27.96 -2.73
#